data_002421acc3d71a2cf878d89889102e79
#
_entry.id   002421acc3d71a2cf878d89889102e79
#
_cell.length_a   1.000
_cell.length_b   1.000
_cell.length_c   1.000
_cell.angle_alpha   90.00
_cell.angle_beta   90.00
_cell.angle_gamma   90.00
#
_symmetry.space_group_name_H-M   'P 1'
#
loop_
_entity.id
_entity.type
_entity.pdbx_description
1 polymer ?
#
loop_
_entity_poly.entity_id
_entity_poly.type
_entity_poly.pdbx_seq_one_letter_code
_entity_poly.pdbx_strand_id
1 'polypeptide(L)'
;MARFSKIAVLTAMSNTGMVPVFYNADLEVTKQVVKACYEGGVRAFEFTNRGEFAHEVFAELAKWVAKECPDMILGAGSIVDAPTAALYIQSGANFIVGPLFNIEVARLCNRRCLPYTPGCGSVTEIGTAQEAGCDLVKVFPAGEVGGPSFVKNIKAPMPWSMIMATGAVEPTEDNLSAWFKAGVACVGMGSKLFPKQAIEAGDWTAISALCRKALDIIAAAR
;
A
#
# COMPACT_ATOMS: atom_id res chain seq x y z
N MET A 1 5.78 4.01 -18.72
CA MET A 1 5.85 2.57 -18.37
C MET A 1 6.31 2.47 -16.92
N ALA A 2 5.84 1.47 -16.17
CA ALA A 2 6.30 1.25 -14.81
C ALA A 2 7.82 1.02 -14.77
N ARG A 3 8.49 1.54 -13.75
CA ARG A 3 9.94 1.37 -13.54
C ARG A 3 10.29 -0.03 -13.04
N PHE A 4 9.35 -0.68 -12.35
CA PHE A 4 9.52 -2.00 -11.75
C PHE A 4 8.58 -3.01 -12.40
N SER A 5 9.03 -4.25 -12.54
CA SER A 5 8.18 -5.34 -13.00
C SER A 5 7.13 -5.71 -11.96
N LYS A 6 6.00 -6.31 -12.38
CA LYS A 6 4.94 -6.80 -11.48
C LYS A 6 5.51 -7.69 -10.36
N ILE A 7 6.42 -8.60 -10.71
CA ILE A 7 7.06 -9.51 -9.73
C ILE A 7 7.90 -8.72 -8.73
N ALA A 8 8.71 -7.76 -9.19
CA ALA A 8 9.55 -6.95 -8.31
C ALA A 8 8.71 -6.14 -7.30
N VAL A 9 7.57 -5.57 -7.74
CA VAL A 9 6.64 -4.84 -6.87
C VAL A 9 6.07 -5.76 -5.80
N LEU A 10 5.50 -6.90 -6.18
CA LEU A 10 4.88 -7.84 -5.23
C LEU A 10 5.90 -8.41 -4.25
N THR A 11 7.11 -8.72 -4.72
CA THR A 11 8.21 -9.18 -3.88
C THR A 11 8.63 -8.11 -2.87
N ALA A 12 8.77 -6.85 -3.31
CA ALA A 12 9.13 -5.75 -2.42
C ALA A 12 8.05 -5.51 -1.34
N MET A 13 6.77 -5.51 -1.72
CA MET A 13 5.66 -5.39 -0.77
C MET A 13 5.67 -6.51 0.27
N SER A 14 5.82 -7.76 -0.19
CA SER A 14 5.89 -8.92 0.70
C SER A 14 7.12 -8.86 1.59
N ASN A 15 8.31 -8.61 1.06
CA ASN A 15 9.55 -8.62 1.83
C ASN A 15 9.60 -7.48 2.85
N THR A 16 9.19 -6.27 2.46
CA THR A 16 9.11 -5.12 3.38
C THR A 16 8.02 -5.33 4.42
N GLY A 17 6.88 -5.91 4.02
CA GLY A 17 5.74 -6.20 4.90
C GLY A 17 4.88 -4.99 5.25
N MET A 18 5.26 -3.79 4.83
CA MET A 18 4.50 -2.55 5.10
C MET A 18 4.47 -1.67 3.86
N VAL A 19 3.28 -1.16 3.55
CA VAL A 19 3.01 -0.15 2.54
C VAL A 19 2.40 1.07 3.25
N PRO A 20 3.17 2.13 3.51
CA PRO A 20 2.61 3.40 4.00
C PRO A 20 1.58 3.96 3.03
N VAL A 21 0.48 4.49 3.57
CA VAL A 21 -0.66 5.05 2.84
C VAL A 21 -0.82 6.52 3.23
N PHE A 22 -0.55 7.43 2.30
CA PHE A 22 -0.50 8.86 2.60
C PHE A 22 -1.04 9.72 1.46
N TYR A 23 -1.56 10.89 1.83
CA TYR A 23 -1.90 11.99 0.93
C TYR A 23 -1.61 13.33 1.61
N ASN A 24 -1.01 14.22 0.86
CA ASN A 24 -0.99 15.65 1.15
C ASN A 24 -1.03 16.40 -0.19
N ALA A 25 -1.77 17.51 -0.25
CA ALA A 25 -1.83 18.38 -1.42
C ALA A 25 -0.51 19.16 -1.63
N ASP A 26 0.25 19.39 -0.57
CA ASP A 26 1.57 20.00 -0.63
C ASP A 26 2.61 18.96 -1.08
N LEU A 27 3.20 19.21 -2.24
CA LEU A 27 4.23 18.37 -2.84
C LEU A 27 5.49 18.26 -1.97
N GLU A 28 5.93 19.35 -1.34
CA GLU A 28 7.16 19.35 -0.54
C GLU A 28 6.97 18.53 0.75
N VAL A 29 5.82 18.67 1.42
CA VAL A 29 5.45 17.81 2.55
C VAL A 29 5.44 16.34 2.13
N THR A 30 4.83 16.04 0.97
CA THR A 30 4.74 14.68 0.45
C THR A 30 6.12 14.10 0.15
N LYS A 31 7.03 14.88 -0.47
CA LYS A 31 8.42 14.47 -0.71
C LYS A 31 9.15 14.13 0.59
N GLN A 32 9.02 14.97 1.61
CA GLN A 32 9.68 14.76 2.90
C GLN A 32 9.15 13.49 3.60
N VAL A 33 7.84 13.25 3.56
CA VAL A 33 7.24 12.03 4.12
C VAL A 33 7.75 10.78 3.39
N VAL A 34 7.77 10.80 2.04
CA VAL A 34 8.30 9.67 1.25
C VAL A 34 9.77 9.43 1.56
N LYS A 35 10.57 10.49 1.67
CA LYS A 35 12.00 10.40 2.02
C LYS A 35 12.18 9.80 3.41
N ALA A 36 11.44 10.26 4.41
CA ALA A 36 11.49 9.73 5.77
C ALA A 36 11.12 8.23 5.82
N CYS A 37 10.09 7.82 5.06
CA CYS A 37 9.75 6.41 4.92
C CYS A 37 10.88 5.60 4.26
N TYR A 38 11.48 6.14 3.19
CA TYR A 38 12.61 5.50 2.49
C TYR A 38 13.81 5.30 3.39
N GLU A 39 14.21 6.33 4.15
CA GLU A 39 15.28 6.28 5.13
C GLU A 39 14.95 5.35 6.31
N GLY A 40 13.67 5.23 6.67
CA GLY A 40 13.14 4.26 7.62
C GLY A 40 13.15 2.81 7.14
N GLY A 41 13.50 2.54 5.87
CA GLY A 41 13.61 1.18 5.32
C GLY A 41 12.44 0.74 4.45
N VAL A 42 11.43 1.58 4.27
CA VAL A 42 10.27 1.31 3.39
C VAL A 42 10.70 1.25 1.92
N ARG A 43 10.11 0.33 1.15
CA ARG A 43 10.40 0.17 -0.30
C ARG A 43 9.16 0.20 -1.19
N ALA A 44 7.95 0.25 -0.63
CA ALA A 44 6.71 0.47 -1.38
C ALA A 44 5.86 1.52 -0.66
N PHE A 45 5.31 2.48 -1.39
CA PHE A 45 4.56 3.60 -0.83
C PHE A 45 3.31 3.88 -1.67
N GLU A 46 2.15 3.98 -1.03
CA GLU A 46 0.85 4.28 -1.63
C GLU A 46 0.52 5.76 -1.44
N PHE A 47 0.58 6.55 -2.54
CA PHE A 47 0.00 7.88 -2.55
C PHE A 47 -1.48 7.79 -2.91
N THR A 48 -2.37 8.38 -2.12
CA THR A 48 -3.81 8.23 -2.32
C THR A 48 -4.43 9.39 -3.09
N ASN A 49 -5.29 9.08 -4.05
CA ASN A 49 -6.09 10.03 -4.84
C ASN A 49 -7.27 10.55 -4.00
N ARG A 50 -7.02 11.49 -3.07
CA ARG A 50 -8.02 12.01 -2.13
C ARG A 50 -8.28 13.52 -2.21
N GLY A 51 -7.75 14.20 -3.20
CA GLY A 51 -7.96 15.64 -3.39
C GLY A 51 -8.01 16.03 -4.84
N GLU A 52 -8.52 17.22 -5.10
CA GLU A 52 -8.44 17.83 -6.43
C GLU A 52 -6.97 17.93 -6.86
N PHE A 53 -6.70 17.73 -8.14
CA PHE A 53 -5.35 17.77 -8.72
C PHE A 53 -4.32 16.83 -8.06
N ALA A 54 -4.75 15.83 -7.26
CA ALA A 54 -3.85 14.87 -6.63
C ALA A 54 -2.95 14.16 -7.66
N HIS A 55 -3.42 13.96 -8.89
CA HIS A 55 -2.65 13.36 -9.98
C HIS A 55 -1.47 14.24 -10.44
N GLU A 56 -1.58 15.57 -10.33
CA GLU A 56 -0.47 16.49 -10.64
C GLU A 56 0.63 16.39 -9.58
N VAL A 57 0.24 16.41 -8.29
CA VAL A 57 1.16 16.17 -7.17
C VAL A 57 1.86 14.82 -7.33
N PHE A 58 1.10 13.78 -7.68
CA PHE A 58 1.65 12.44 -7.91
C PHE A 58 2.66 12.43 -9.07
N ALA A 59 2.36 13.10 -10.18
CA ALA A 59 3.26 13.13 -11.34
C ALA A 59 4.61 13.74 -11.02
N GLU A 60 4.63 14.86 -10.29
CA GLU A 60 5.87 15.50 -9.86
C GLU A 60 6.59 14.68 -8.76
N LEU A 61 5.83 14.09 -7.83
CA LEU A 61 6.37 13.17 -6.83
C LEU A 61 7.06 11.97 -7.50
N ALA A 62 6.44 11.37 -8.52
CA ALA A 62 6.99 10.21 -9.23
C ALA A 62 8.33 10.51 -9.91
N LYS A 63 8.46 11.71 -10.52
CA LYS A 63 9.71 12.18 -11.12
C LYS A 63 10.80 12.35 -10.05
N TRP A 64 10.44 12.95 -8.92
CA TRP A 64 11.37 13.18 -7.82
C TRP A 64 11.79 11.87 -7.15
N VAL A 65 10.86 10.95 -6.86
CA VAL A 65 11.15 9.63 -6.29
C VAL A 65 12.08 8.84 -7.19
N ALA A 66 11.90 8.93 -8.51
CA ALA A 66 12.76 8.25 -9.47
C ALA A 66 14.23 8.65 -9.36
N LYS A 67 14.51 9.85 -8.90
CA LYS A 67 15.85 10.43 -8.78
C LYS A 67 16.42 10.29 -7.37
N GLU A 68 15.64 10.66 -6.36
CA GLU A 68 16.12 10.81 -4.98
C GLU A 68 15.92 9.54 -4.12
N CYS A 69 14.96 8.68 -4.50
CA CYS A 69 14.65 7.43 -3.79
C CYS A 69 14.55 6.27 -4.81
N PRO A 70 15.65 5.90 -5.49
CA PRO A 70 15.61 5.03 -6.68
C PRO A 70 15.01 3.63 -6.41
N ASP A 71 15.09 3.11 -5.19
CA ASP A 71 14.53 1.82 -4.81
C ASP A 71 13.10 1.91 -4.25
N MET A 72 12.54 3.13 -4.11
CA MET A 72 11.16 3.31 -3.67
C MET A 72 10.20 3.02 -4.82
N ILE A 73 9.30 2.09 -4.60
CA ILE A 73 8.22 1.72 -5.50
C ILE A 73 6.99 2.56 -5.16
N LEU A 74 6.69 3.57 -5.98
CA LEU A 74 5.56 4.45 -5.78
C LEU A 74 4.33 3.91 -6.50
N GLY A 75 3.21 3.80 -5.79
CA GLY A 75 1.91 3.43 -6.34
C GLY A 75 0.82 4.43 -6.00
N ALA A 76 -0.33 4.27 -6.65
CA ALA A 76 -1.49 5.11 -6.44
C ALA A 76 -2.64 4.35 -5.80
N GLY A 77 -3.21 4.92 -4.74
CA GLY A 77 -4.35 4.38 -4.01
C GLY A 77 -5.61 5.24 -4.12
N SER A 78 -6.70 4.75 -3.53
CA SER A 78 -8.05 5.33 -3.65
C SER A 78 -8.56 5.38 -5.10
N ILE A 79 -8.14 4.43 -5.92
CA ILE A 79 -8.52 4.33 -7.33
C ILE A 79 -9.77 3.46 -7.45
N VAL A 80 -10.82 4.02 -8.03
CA VAL A 80 -12.16 3.37 -8.11
C VAL A 80 -12.58 3.00 -9.53
N ASP A 81 -11.89 3.50 -10.55
CA ASP A 81 -12.22 3.29 -11.96
C ASP A 81 -10.99 3.19 -12.86
N ALA A 82 -11.17 2.62 -14.05
CA ALA A 82 -10.08 2.39 -14.99
C ALA A 82 -9.53 3.69 -15.65
N PRO A 83 -10.31 4.71 -16.00
CA PRO A 83 -9.78 5.98 -16.49
C PRO A 83 -8.82 6.63 -15.49
N THR A 84 -9.19 6.68 -14.21
CA THR A 84 -8.31 7.21 -13.14
C THR A 84 -7.07 6.35 -12.98
N ALA A 85 -7.20 5.01 -13.01
CA ALA A 85 -6.04 4.11 -12.98
C ALA A 85 -5.08 4.39 -14.15
N ALA A 86 -5.61 4.58 -15.37
CA ALA A 86 -4.81 4.87 -16.56
C ALA A 86 -4.01 6.17 -16.42
N LEU A 87 -4.62 7.22 -15.86
CA LEU A 87 -3.97 8.51 -15.60
C LEU A 87 -2.78 8.35 -14.64
N TYR A 88 -2.96 7.64 -13.52
CA TYR A 88 -1.88 7.41 -12.55
C TYR A 88 -0.78 6.49 -13.10
N ILE A 89 -1.12 5.47 -13.86
CA ILE A 89 -0.13 4.61 -14.54
C ILE A 89 0.69 5.43 -15.54
N GLN A 90 0.05 6.32 -16.31
CA GLN A 90 0.76 7.20 -17.24
C GLN A 90 1.65 8.21 -16.50
N SER A 91 1.26 8.63 -15.30
CA SER A 91 2.03 9.52 -14.43
C SER A 91 3.15 8.81 -13.66
N GLY A 92 3.31 7.48 -13.81
CA GLY A 92 4.46 6.76 -13.25
C GLY A 92 4.13 5.81 -12.08
N ALA A 93 2.86 5.50 -11.81
CA ALA A 93 2.48 4.51 -10.81
C ALA A 93 3.01 3.12 -11.21
N ASN A 94 3.59 2.41 -10.23
CA ASN A 94 4.11 1.05 -10.40
C ASN A 94 3.12 0.00 -9.87
N PHE A 95 2.11 0.39 -9.13
CA PHE A 95 0.98 -0.42 -8.69
C PHE A 95 -0.24 0.45 -8.44
N ILE A 96 -1.41 -0.17 -8.46
CA ILE A 96 -2.70 0.48 -8.20
C ILE A 96 -3.37 -0.19 -7.01
N VAL A 97 -3.95 0.62 -6.11
CA VAL A 97 -4.76 0.16 -4.98
C VAL A 97 -6.15 0.77 -5.05
N GLY A 98 -7.17 -0.06 -4.89
CA GLY A 98 -8.57 0.38 -4.82
C GLY A 98 -9.18 0.18 -3.43
N PRO A 99 -10.23 0.92 -3.06
CA PRO A 99 -11.03 0.62 -1.88
C PRO A 99 -12.02 -0.52 -2.11
N LEU A 100 -12.25 -0.90 -3.35
CA LEU A 100 -13.17 -1.94 -3.81
C LEU A 100 -12.56 -2.68 -5.01
N PHE A 101 -13.10 -3.84 -5.34
CA PHE A 101 -12.75 -4.54 -6.58
C PHE A 101 -13.49 -3.92 -7.78
N ASN A 102 -12.75 -3.64 -8.85
CA ASN A 102 -13.29 -3.20 -10.13
C ASN A 102 -12.62 -4.00 -11.27
N ILE A 103 -13.43 -4.72 -12.03
CA ILE A 103 -12.94 -5.62 -13.09
C ILE A 103 -12.23 -4.87 -14.23
N GLU A 104 -12.67 -3.65 -14.55
CA GLU A 104 -12.03 -2.86 -15.61
C GLU A 104 -10.65 -2.33 -15.19
N VAL A 105 -10.48 -2.01 -13.89
CA VAL A 105 -9.15 -1.69 -13.33
C VAL A 105 -8.25 -2.92 -13.40
N ALA A 106 -8.75 -4.11 -13.04
CA ALA A 106 -7.98 -5.36 -13.12
C ALA A 106 -7.54 -5.64 -14.56
N ARG A 107 -8.45 -5.53 -15.53
CA ARG A 107 -8.16 -5.71 -16.97
C ARG A 107 -7.12 -4.72 -17.47
N LEU A 108 -7.23 -3.44 -17.09
CA LEU A 108 -6.26 -2.41 -17.45
C LEU A 108 -4.88 -2.72 -16.90
N CYS A 109 -4.79 -3.03 -15.60
CA CYS A 109 -3.53 -3.34 -14.93
C CYS A 109 -2.87 -4.60 -15.51
N ASN A 110 -3.65 -5.65 -15.79
CA ASN A 110 -3.15 -6.86 -16.44
C ASN A 110 -2.55 -6.58 -17.83
N ARG A 111 -3.22 -5.76 -18.68
CA ARG A 111 -2.70 -5.33 -19.99
C ARG A 111 -1.38 -4.54 -19.89
N ARG A 112 -1.16 -3.87 -18.76
CA ARG A 112 0.05 -3.06 -18.50
C ARG A 112 1.09 -3.80 -17.66
N CYS A 113 0.81 -5.06 -17.26
CA CYS A 113 1.66 -5.86 -16.38
C CYS A 113 2.00 -5.15 -15.06
N LEU A 114 1.00 -4.47 -14.46
CA LEU A 114 1.10 -3.85 -13.14
C LEU A 114 0.27 -4.61 -12.10
N PRO A 115 0.70 -4.65 -10.82
CA PRO A 115 -0.16 -5.13 -9.75
C PRO A 115 -1.37 -4.21 -9.55
N TYR A 116 -2.54 -4.84 -9.38
CA TYR A 116 -3.72 -4.20 -8.82
C TYR A 116 -4.08 -4.87 -7.51
N THR A 117 -4.19 -4.11 -6.44
CA THR A 117 -4.52 -4.57 -5.08
C THR A 117 -5.89 -4.00 -4.69
N PRO A 118 -6.99 -4.66 -5.07
CA PRO A 118 -8.35 -4.21 -4.78
C PRO A 118 -8.74 -4.42 -3.33
N GLY A 119 -9.57 -3.52 -2.78
CA GLY A 119 -10.26 -3.69 -1.52
C GLY A 119 -11.33 -4.77 -1.60
N CYS A 120 -11.33 -5.68 -0.62
CA CYS A 120 -12.27 -6.78 -0.50
C CYS A 120 -12.70 -6.89 0.96
N GLY A 121 -14.01 -6.97 1.22
CA GLY A 121 -14.61 -7.13 2.54
C GLY A 121 -15.21 -8.51 2.78
N SER A 122 -15.16 -9.41 1.80
CA SER A 122 -15.71 -10.77 1.89
C SER A 122 -14.83 -11.79 1.18
N VAL A 123 -15.00 -13.08 1.53
CA VAL A 123 -14.29 -14.20 0.88
C VAL A 123 -14.62 -14.27 -0.61
N THR A 124 -15.89 -13.99 -0.98
CA THR A 124 -16.33 -13.99 -2.39
C THR A 124 -15.61 -12.93 -3.20
N GLU A 125 -15.49 -11.70 -2.64
CA GLU A 125 -14.77 -10.61 -3.32
C GLU A 125 -13.28 -10.94 -3.48
N ILE A 126 -12.65 -11.55 -2.48
CA ILE A 126 -11.26 -12.02 -2.57
C ILE A 126 -11.11 -13.04 -3.71
N GLY A 127 -11.98 -14.05 -3.75
CA GLY A 127 -11.96 -15.08 -4.81
C GLY A 127 -12.15 -14.46 -6.19
N THR A 128 -13.13 -13.56 -6.35
CA THR A 128 -13.40 -12.86 -7.61
C THR A 128 -12.20 -12.01 -8.06
N ALA A 129 -11.57 -11.31 -7.13
CA ALA A 129 -10.38 -10.50 -7.43
C ALA A 129 -9.20 -11.37 -7.87
N GLN A 130 -8.98 -12.51 -7.20
CA GLN A 130 -7.92 -13.47 -7.56
C GLN A 130 -8.16 -14.10 -8.93
N GLU A 131 -9.40 -14.51 -9.23
CA GLU A 131 -9.80 -15.00 -10.55
C GLU A 131 -9.54 -13.98 -11.66
N ALA A 132 -9.69 -12.68 -11.34
CA ALA A 132 -9.37 -11.57 -12.24
C ALA A 132 -7.86 -11.24 -12.34
N GLY A 133 -6.98 -12.04 -11.73
CA GLY A 133 -5.52 -11.89 -11.81
C GLY A 133 -4.92 -10.90 -10.80
N CYS A 134 -5.62 -10.62 -9.70
CA CYS A 134 -5.08 -9.83 -8.60
C CYS A 134 -4.32 -10.74 -7.64
N ASP A 135 -2.98 -10.74 -7.70
CA ASP A 135 -2.13 -11.62 -6.89
C ASP A 135 -2.14 -11.24 -5.40
N LEU A 136 -2.16 -9.95 -5.10
CA LEU A 136 -2.27 -9.41 -3.75
C LEU A 136 -3.61 -8.69 -3.60
N VAL A 137 -4.45 -9.14 -2.68
CA VAL A 137 -5.75 -8.51 -2.39
C VAL A 137 -5.71 -7.74 -1.08
N LYS A 138 -6.37 -6.59 -1.05
CA LYS A 138 -6.46 -5.75 0.14
C LYS A 138 -7.73 -6.11 0.91
N VAL A 139 -7.58 -6.57 2.15
CA VAL A 139 -8.72 -6.64 3.06
C VAL A 139 -8.98 -5.23 3.60
N PHE A 140 -10.19 -4.70 3.32
CA PHE A 140 -10.55 -3.31 3.65
C PHE A 140 -12.08 -3.15 3.82
N PRO A 141 -12.51 -2.42 4.86
CA PRO A 141 -11.74 -1.94 6.01
C PRO A 141 -11.44 -3.10 7.00
N ALA A 142 -10.15 -3.42 7.20
CA ALA A 142 -9.74 -4.69 7.79
C ALA A 142 -10.21 -4.90 9.24
N GLY A 143 -10.27 -3.84 10.04
CA GLY A 143 -10.77 -3.92 11.42
C GLY A 143 -12.24 -4.25 11.47
N GLU A 144 -13.02 -3.59 10.64
CA GLU A 144 -14.50 -3.68 10.62
C GLU A 144 -15.00 -5.02 10.05
N VAL A 145 -14.25 -5.64 9.15
CA VAL A 145 -14.63 -6.95 8.58
C VAL A 145 -14.20 -8.16 9.42
N GLY A 146 -13.60 -7.92 10.59
CA GLY A 146 -13.27 -8.97 11.56
C GLY A 146 -11.80 -9.09 11.94
N GLY A 147 -10.97 -8.17 11.51
CA GLY A 147 -9.58 -8.06 11.96
C GLY A 147 -8.70 -9.26 11.58
N PRO A 148 -7.66 -9.55 12.39
CA PRO A 148 -6.78 -10.68 12.15
C PRO A 148 -7.50 -12.04 12.10
N SER A 149 -8.62 -12.18 12.84
CA SER A 149 -9.43 -13.41 12.82
C SER A 149 -10.03 -13.68 11.45
N PHE A 150 -10.51 -12.66 10.75
CA PHE A 150 -11.03 -12.77 9.39
C PHE A 150 -9.94 -13.31 8.43
N VAL A 151 -8.74 -12.74 8.48
CA VAL A 151 -7.61 -13.20 7.65
C VAL A 151 -7.25 -14.65 7.98
N LYS A 152 -7.12 -15.01 9.25
CA LYS A 152 -6.81 -16.38 9.68
C LYS A 152 -7.83 -17.39 9.15
N ASN A 153 -9.14 -17.05 9.21
CA ASN A 153 -10.21 -17.92 8.75
C ASN A 153 -10.23 -18.08 7.22
N ILE A 154 -9.81 -17.06 6.47
CA ILE A 154 -9.64 -17.16 5.01
C ILE A 154 -8.43 -18.03 4.67
N LYS A 155 -7.32 -17.85 5.34
CA LYS A 155 -6.08 -18.58 5.06
C LYS A 155 -6.18 -20.07 5.33
N ALA A 156 -7.14 -20.52 6.14
CA ALA A 156 -7.34 -21.93 6.40
C ALA A 156 -7.78 -22.70 5.12
N PRO A 157 -8.87 -22.33 4.42
CA PRO A 157 -9.29 -22.97 3.16
C PRO A 157 -8.54 -22.44 1.93
N MET A 158 -7.93 -21.24 1.98
CA MET A 158 -7.28 -20.56 0.85
C MET A 158 -5.85 -20.12 1.22
N PRO A 159 -4.94 -21.07 1.55
CA PRO A 159 -3.58 -20.74 2.04
C PRO A 159 -2.72 -19.98 1.00
N TRP A 160 -3.06 -20.11 -0.28
CA TRP A 160 -2.39 -19.42 -1.39
C TRP A 160 -2.70 -17.92 -1.45
N SER A 161 -3.77 -17.43 -0.81
CA SER A 161 -4.18 -16.03 -0.90
C SER A 161 -3.14 -15.10 -0.27
N MET A 162 -2.60 -14.19 -1.07
CA MET A 162 -1.76 -13.10 -0.57
C MET A 162 -2.65 -11.94 -0.14
N ILE A 163 -2.56 -11.54 1.12
CA ILE A 163 -3.44 -10.54 1.72
C ILE A 163 -2.64 -9.36 2.25
N MET A 164 -3.09 -8.14 1.91
CA MET A 164 -2.68 -6.88 2.53
C MET A 164 -3.80 -6.39 3.44
N ALA A 165 -3.59 -6.35 4.75
CA ALA A 165 -4.58 -5.76 5.66
C ALA A 165 -4.44 -4.24 5.71
N THR A 166 -5.54 -3.50 5.54
CA THR A 166 -5.57 -2.04 5.64
C THR A 166 -6.80 -1.58 6.42
N GLY A 167 -6.60 -0.69 7.39
CA GLY A 167 -7.59 -0.30 8.42
C GLY A 167 -7.34 -1.02 9.73
N ALA A 168 -7.37 -0.29 10.83
CA ALA A 168 -7.03 -0.76 12.18
C ALA A 168 -5.61 -1.37 12.31
N VAL A 169 -4.67 -0.93 11.46
CA VAL A 169 -3.25 -1.29 11.55
C VAL A 169 -2.49 -0.19 12.27
N GLU A 170 -1.77 -0.57 13.31
CA GLU A 170 -1.00 0.33 14.17
C GLU A 170 0.45 -0.16 14.34
N PRO A 171 1.43 0.77 14.49
CA PRO A 171 2.85 0.42 14.60
C PRO A 171 3.21 -0.02 16.05
N THR A 172 2.43 -0.96 16.58
CA THR A 172 2.62 -1.56 17.91
C THR A 172 2.87 -3.06 17.79
N GLU A 173 3.60 -3.62 18.75
CA GLU A 173 3.99 -5.02 18.75
C GLU A 173 2.76 -5.94 18.71
N ASP A 174 1.79 -5.70 19.59
CA ASP A 174 0.59 -6.53 19.69
C ASP A 174 -0.20 -6.51 18.38
N ASN A 175 -0.41 -5.31 17.79
CA ASN A 175 -1.20 -5.16 16.58
C ASN A 175 -0.52 -5.80 15.36
N LEU A 176 0.73 -5.47 15.09
CA LEU A 176 1.46 -6.02 13.95
C LEU A 176 1.67 -7.54 14.09
N SER A 177 2.04 -8.03 15.28
CA SER A 177 2.17 -9.47 15.53
C SER A 177 0.86 -10.22 15.29
N ALA A 178 -0.29 -9.65 15.69
CA ALA A 178 -1.59 -10.27 15.43
C ALA A 178 -1.88 -10.41 13.93
N TRP A 179 -1.60 -9.37 13.13
CA TRP A 179 -1.80 -9.41 11.68
C TRP A 179 -0.87 -10.43 10.99
N PHE A 180 0.43 -10.43 11.31
CA PHE A 180 1.38 -11.34 10.67
C PHE A 180 1.17 -12.80 11.10
N LYS A 181 0.83 -13.07 12.36
CA LYS A 181 0.42 -14.42 12.82
C LYS A 181 -0.87 -14.90 12.17
N ALA A 182 -1.75 -14.00 11.72
CA ALA A 182 -2.94 -14.34 10.95
C ALA A 182 -2.62 -14.71 9.49
N GLY A 183 -1.41 -14.40 8.99
CA GLY A 183 -0.91 -14.80 7.68
C GLY A 183 -1.04 -13.72 6.61
N VAL A 184 -1.05 -12.43 6.96
CA VAL A 184 -0.94 -11.37 5.96
C VAL A 184 0.44 -11.38 5.29
N ALA A 185 0.49 -11.03 4.02
CA ALA A 185 1.74 -10.83 3.28
C ALA A 185 2.37 -9.47 3.63
N CYS A 186 1.54 -8.45 3.78
CA CYS A 186 1.93 -7.12 4.21
C CYS A 186 0.73 -6.37 4.80
N VAL A 187 0.98 -5.17 5.32
CA VAL A 187 -0.04 -4.27 5.85
C VAL A 187 0.02 -2.91 5.17
N GLY A 188 -1.14 -2.30 4.93
CA GLY A 188 -1.27 -0.91 4.54
C GLY A 188 -1.46 -0.05 5.79
N MET A 189 -0.54 0.88 6.07
CA MET A 189 -0.58 1.69 7.29
C MET A 189 -0.69 3.17 6.96
N GLY A 190 -1.78 3.80 7.40
CA GLY A 190 -2.11 5.20 7.16
C GLY A 190 -1.76 6.10 8.35
N SER A 191 -2.77 6.84 8.86
CA SER A 191 -2.63 7.92 9.84
C SER A 191 -1.86 7.56 11.12
N LYS A 192 -1.87 6.31 11.53
CA LYS A 192 -1.11 5.83 12.71
C LYS A 192 0.40 5.86 12.50
N LEU A 193 0.86 5.81 11.23
CA LEU A 193 2.28 5.96 10.88
C LEU A 193 2.68 7.43 10.74
N PHE A 194 1.71 8.32 10.55
CA PHE A 194 1.91 9.75 10.27
C PHE A 194 1.21 10.61 11.32
N PRO A 195 1.77 10.76 12.54
CA PRO A 195 1.19 11.62 13.57
C PRO A 195 1.07 13.05 13.05
N LYS A 196 -0.13 13.64 13.17
CA LYS A 196 -0.40 15.00 12.67
C LYS A 196 0.61 16.02 13.21
N GLN A 197 0.96 15.92 14.49
CA GLN A 197 1.94 16.79 15.13
C GLN A 197 3.34 16.70 14.50
N ALA A 198 3.78 15.49 14.12
CA ALA A 198 5.08 15.31 13.45
C ALA A 198 5.08 15.95 12.06
N ILE A 199 3.98 15.81 11.30
CA ILE A 199 3.84 16.45 9.98
C ILE A 199 3.85 17.97 10.12
N GLU A 200 3.07 18.54 11.04
CA GLU A 200 2.96 19.99 11.26
C GLU A 200 4.26 20.60 11.75
N ALA A 201 5.04 19.86 12.55
CA ALA A 201 6.36 20.28 13.04
C ALA A 201 7.50 20.05 12.05
N GLY A 202 7.26 19.32 10.95
CA GLY A 202 8.32 18.89 10.02
C GLY A 202 9.31 17.89 10.65
N ASP A 203 8.86 17.11 11.63
CA ASP A 203 9.70 16.10 12.31
C ASP A 203 9.75 14.80 11.49
N TRP A 204 10.50 14.85 10.41
CA TRP A 204 10.70 13.72 9.49
C TRP A 204 11.51 12.60 10.13
N THR A 205 12.35 12.93 11.11
CA THR A 205 13.14 11.94 11.86
C THR A 205 12.24 11.03 12.69
N ALA A 206 11.21 11.58 13.33
CA ALA A 206 10.22 10.79 14.07
C ALA A 206 9.47 9.83 13.15
N ILE A 207 9.11 10.25 11.93
CA ILE A 207 8.44 9.40 10.93
C ILE A 207 9.38 8.26 10.49
N SER A 208 10.64 8.56 10.18
CA SER A 208 11.64 7.56 9.82
C SER A 208 11.85 6.53 10.93
N ALA A 209 11.98 6.99 12.18
CA ALA A 209 12.12 6.12 13.34
C ALA A 209 10.90 5.22 13.55
N LEU A 210 9.67 5.76 13.36
CA LEU A 210 8.44 5.00 13.49
C LEU A 210 8.31 3.92 12.38
N CYS A 211 8.72 4.25 11.15
CA CYS A 211 8.79 3.28 10.05
C CYS A 211 9.76 2.14 10.39
N ARG A 212 10.97 2.45 10.84
CA ARG A 212 11.97 1.46 11.23
C ARG A 212 11.46 0.56 12.34
N LYS A 213 10.93 1.15 13.42
CA LYS A 213 10.33 0.40 14.52
C LYS A 213 9.24 -0.57 14.03
N ALA A 214 8.33 -0.11 13.15
CA ALA A 214 7.29 -0.97 12.60
C ALA A 214 7.87 -2.13 11.78
N LEU A 215 8.90 -1.86 10.96
CA LEU A 215 9.59 -2.90 10.18
C LEU A 215 10.33 -3.91 11.05
N ASP A 216 10.96 -3.48 12.14
CA ASP A 216 11.62 -4.38 13.09
C ASP A 216 10.62 -5.31 13.77
N ILE A 217 9.45 -4.78 14.19
CA ILE A 217 8.36 -5.59 14.74
C ILE A 217 7.85 -6.60 13.70
N ILE A 218 7.65 -6.17 12.46
CA ILE A 218 7.21 -7.04 11.36
C ILE A 218 8.21 -8.16 11.11
N ALA A 219 9.50 -7.85 11.11
CA ALA A 219 10.55 -8.86 10.92
C ALA A 219 10.56 -9.90 12.05
N ALA A 220 10.30 -9.47 13.29
CA ALA A 220 10.23 -10.36 14.45
C ALA A 220 8.93 -11.21 14.50
N ALA A 221 7.85 -10.74 13.86
CA ALA A 221 6.53 -11.40 13.89
C ALA A 221 6.33 -12.46 12.79
N ARG A 222 7.24 -12.55 11.84
CA ARG A 222 7.25 -13.51 10.70
C ARG A 222 7.99 -14.78 11.04
#